data_7a4bc52f1151ec95fe9f71803c297cb3
#
_entry.id   7a4bc52f1151ec95fe9f71803c297cb3
#
_cell.length_a   1.000
_cell.length_b   1.000
_cell.length_c   1.000
_cell.angle_alpha   90.00
_cell.angle_beta   90.00
_cell.angle_gamma   90.00
#
_symmetry.space_group_name_H-M   'P 1'
#
loop_
_entity.id
_entity.type
_entity.pdbx_description
1 polymer ?
#
loop_
_entity_poly.entity_id
_entity_poly.type
_entity_poly.pdbx_seq_one_letter_code
_entity_poly.pdbx_strand_id
1 'polypeptide(L)'
;MTAESAQFEVRAETDSDLDLVCASKNGDVAAFEQLVKRYDRKLFRIARSVTHNREDSQDAVQETFLKAYQHLAEFRRDSQFSTWLIRITLNQSLMKLRKQRRTREVSLGEDVGTDEDVLPREVIDWAPNAEELYSVSELRNILIKNIEELRPILRAVFVLQDLEGLSTDQAAEVST
;
A
#
# COMPACT_ATOMS: atom_id res chain seq x y z
N MET A 1 -4.65 -1.28 -25.24
CA MET A 1 -5.44 -0.34 -24.40
C MET A 1 -4.75 1.01 -24.52
N THR A 2 -5.45 2.02 -25.01
CA THR A 2 -4.89 3.35 -25.25
C THR A 2 -4.89 4.16 -23.93
N ALA A 3 -3.94 5.08 -23.79
CA ALA A 3 -3.82 5.95 -22.60
C ALA A 3 -5.13 6.73 -22.29
N GLU A 4 -5.91 7.00 -23.32
CA GLU A 4 -7.20 7.68 -23.25
C GLU A 4 -8.28 6.85 -22.53
N SER A 5 -8.30 5.52 -22.74
CA SER A 5 -9.21 4.61 -22.05
C SER A 5 -8.88 4.53 -20.54
N ALA A 6 -7.62 4.48 -20.19
CA ALA A 6 -7.17 4.46 -18.79
C ALA A 6 -7.50 5.77 -18.06
N GLN A 7 -7.37 6.92 -18.73
CA GLN A 7 -7.75 8.22 -18.15
C GLN A 7 -9.26 8.36 -17.95
N PHE A 8 -10.06 7.79 -18.84
CA PHE A 8 -11.51 7.80 -18.71
C PHE A 8 -11.99 6.92 -17.56
N GLU A 9 -11.40 5.72 -17.40
CA GLU A 9 -11.71 4.81 -16.27
C GLU A 9 -11.32 5.44 -14.92
N VAL A 10 -10.13 6.03 -14.80
CA VAL A 10 -9.67 6.72 -13.58
C VAL A 10 -10.59 7.89 -13.23
N ARG A 11 -11.08 8.63 -14.22
CA ARG A 11 -11.98 9.76 -13.98
C ARG A 11 -13.37 9.32 -13.52
N ALA A 12 -13.91 8.25 -14.12
CA ALA A 12 -15.20 7.67 -13.72
C ALA A 12 -15.15 7.07 -12.30
N GLU A 13 -14.04 6.42 -11.93
CA GLU A 13 -13.85 5.93 -10.57
C GLU A 13 -13.76 7.08 -9.55
N THR A 14 -13.07 8.16 -9.88
CA THR A 14 -12.92 9.32 -9.00
C THR A 14 -14.26 10.00 -8.74
N ASP A 15 -15.10 10.16 -9.76
CA ASP A 15 -16.43 10.76 -9.61
C ASP A 15 -17.31 9.86 -8.72
N SER A 16 -17.28 8.55 -8.93
CA SER A 16 -18.00 7.57 -8.09
C SER A 16 -17.49 7.56 -6.63
N ASP A 17 -16.20 7.77 -6.39
CA ASP A 17 -15.66 7.86 -5.03
C ASP A 17 -16.14 9.11 -4.29
N LEU A 18 -16.21 10.25 -4.98
CA LEU A 18 -16.67 11.49 -4.40
C LEU A 18 -18.13 11.41 -3.96
N ASP A 19 -18.97 10.72 -4.72
CA ASP A 19 -20.38 10.48 -4.37
C ASP A 19 -20.49 9.62 -3.11
N LEU A 20 -19.70 8.52 -3.04
CA LEU A 20 -19.66 7.65 -1.87
C LEU A 20 -19.09 8.38 -0.64
N VAL A 21 -18.06 9.19 -0.81
CA VAL A 21 -17.51 10.02 0.27
C VAL A 21 -18.53 11.03 0.77
N CYS A 22 -19.28 11.68 -0.12
CA CYS A 22 -20.34 12.61 0.27
C CYS A 22 -21.46 11.92 1.04
N ALA A 23 -21.94 10.77 0.56
CA ALA A 23 -22.94 9.98 1.25
C ALA A 23 -22.45 9.53 2.64
N SER A 24 -21.20 9.07 2.72
CA SER A 24 -20.59 8.65 3.98
C SER A 24 -20.45 9.81 4.97
N LYS A 25 -20.10 11.01 4.52
CA LYS A 25 -20.08 12.22 5.38
C LYS A 25 -21.45 12.58 5.94
N ASN A 26 -22.51 12.23 5.24
CA ASN A 26 -23.90 12.42 5.68
C ASN A 26 -24.40 11.26 6.57
N GLY A 27 -23.53 10.32 6.95
CA GLY A 27 -23.86 9.23 7.85
C GLY A 27 -24.26 7.91 7.16
N ASP A 28 -24.16 7.83 5.83
CA ASP A 28 -24.41 6.56 5.11
C ASP A 28 -23.23 5.60 5.29
N VAL A 29 -23.39 4.66 6.23
CA VAL A 29 -22.40 3.62 6.51
C VAL A 29 -22.24 2.67 5.32
N ALA A 30 -23.32 2.39 4.57
CA ALA A 30 -23.24 1.48 3.43
C ALA A 30 -22.39 2.07 2.29
N ALA A 31 -22.39 3.39 2.12
CA ALA A 31 -21.50 4.08 1.18
C ALA A 31 -20.03 3.92 1.60
N PHE A 32 -19.71 4.03 2.89
CA PHE A 32 -18.36 3.80 3.39
C PHE A 32 -17.92 2.32 3.22
N GLU A 33 -18.81 1.36 3.45
CA GLU A 33 -18.52 -0.05 3.20
C GLU A 33 -18.17 -0.34 1.74
N GLN A 34 -18.77 0.37 0.80
CA GLN A 34 -18.41 0.27 -0.62
C GLN A 34 -16.99 0.78 -0.87
N LEU A 35 -16.59 1.89 -0.25
CA LEU A 35 -15.21 2.38 -0.31
C LEU A 35 -14.23 1.37 0.29
N VAL A 36 -14.55 0.78 1.43
CA VAL A 36 -13.74 -0.28 2.04
C VAL A 36 -13.54 -1.44 1.07
N LYS A 37 -14.62 -2.00 0.51
CA LYS A 37 -14.56 -3.12 -0.46
C LYS A 37 -13.74 -2.80 -1.70
N ARG A 38 -13.79 -1.55 -2.17
CA ARG A 38 -13.05 -1.06 -3.35
C ARG A 38 -11.56 -0.99 -3.09
N TYR A 39 -11.16 -0.50 -1.91
CA TYR A 39 -9.77 -0.17 -1.61
C TYR A 39 -9.02 -1.22 -0.79
N ASP A 40 -9.71 -2.14 -0.10
CA ASP A 40 -9.10 -3.12 0.81
C ASP A 40 -7.90 -3.85 0.20
N ARG A 41 -8.08 -4.47 -0.98
CA ARG A 41 -7.01 -5.22 -1.66
C ARG A 41 -5.83 -4.33 -2.07
N LYS A 42 -6.12 -3.11 -2.53
CA LYS A 42 -5.10 -2.15 -2.95
C LYS A 42 -4.25 -1.71 -1.76
N LEU A 43 -4.90 -1.29 -0.68
CA LEU A 43 -4.22 -0.87 0.54
C LEU A 43 -3.45 -2.01 1.19
N PHE A 44 -3.98 -3.25 1.15
CA PHE A 44 -3.27 -4.42 1.66
C PHE A 44 -1.96 -4.69 0.90
N ARG A 45 -1.94 -4.60 -0.45
CA ARG A 45 -0.71 -4.75 -1.23
C ARG A 45 0.33 -3.70 -0.84
N ILE A 46 -0.09 -2.44 -0.69
CA ILE A 46 0.78 -1.34 -0.28
C ILE A 46 1.32 -1.58 1.14
N ALA A 47 0.46 -1.92 2.09
CA ALA A 47 0.89 -2.22 3.46
C ALA A 47 1.87 -3.39 3.49
N ARG A 48 1.61 -4.44 2.71
CA ARG A 48 2.45 -5.64 2.62
C ARG A 48 3.84 -5.35 2.06
N SER A 49 3.96 -4.43 1.12
CA SER A 49 5.27 -4.01 0.57
C SER A 49 6.15 -3.30 1.60
N VAL A 50 5.55 -2.71 2.63
CA VAL A 50 6.27 -1.99 3.70
C VAL A 50 6.54 -2.88 4.90
N THR A 51 5.53 -3.61 5.39
CA THR A 51 5.61 -4.35 6.66
C THR A 51 6.21 -5.75 6.50
N HIS A 52 6.14 -6.35 5.30
CA HIS A 52 6.53 -7.74 5.00
C HIS A 52 5.84 -8.80 5.86
N ASN A 53 4.94 -8.42 6.73
CA ASN A 53 4.18 -9.29 7.62
C ASN A 53 2.69 -9.16 7.31
N ARG A 54 2.00 -10.31 7.18
CA ARG A 54 0.58 -10.34 6.83
C ARG A 54 -0.29 -9.72 7.92
N GLU A 55 -0.02 -10.05 9.19
CA GLU A 55 -0.78 -9.55 10.34
C GLU A 55 -0.62 -8.05 10.48
N ASP A 56 0.61 -7.54 10.45
CA ASP A 56 0.89 -6.11 10.51
C ASP A 56 0.29 -5.36 9.32
N SER A 57 0.23 -5.99 8.14
CA SER A 57 -0.41 -5.40 6.96
C SER A 57 -1.93 -5.29 7.14
N GLN A 58 -2.57 -6.36 7.64
CA GLN A 58 -4.00 -6.36 7.92
C GLN A 58 -4.37 -5.31 8.96
N ASP A 59 -3.62 -5.25 10.04
CA ASP A 59 -3.78 -4.27 11.08
C ASP A 59 -3.59 -2.83 10.56
N ALA A 60 -2.57 -2.58 9.71
CA ALA A 60 -2.34 -1.27 9.12
C ALA A 60 -3.51 -0.83 8.24
N VAL A 61 -4.12 -1.76 7.49
CA VAL A 61 -5.30 -1.48 6.67
C VAL A 61 -6.53 -1.20 7.53
N GLN A 62 -6.76 -1.98 8.59
CA GLN A 62 -7.86 -1.73 9.52
C GLN A 62 -7.73 -0.36 10.19
N GLU A 63 -6.54 -0.02 10.69
CA GLU A 63 -6.25 1.30 11.26
C GLU A 63 -6.43 2.42 10.23
N THR A 64 -6.10 2.16 8.96
CA THR A 64 -6.32 3.11 7.88
C THR A 64 -7.81 3.43 7.71
N PHE A 65 -8.65 2.41 7.60
CA PHE A 65 -10.08 2.62 7.44
C PHE A 65 -10.73 3.25 8.67
N LEU A 66 -10.31 2.87 9.87
CA LEU A 66 -10.78 3.47 11.11
C LEU A 66 -10.45 4.98 11.14
N LYS A 67 -9.21 5.35 10.85
CA LYS A 67 -8.78 6.76 10.78
C LYS A 67 -9.47 7.51 9.64
N ALA A 68 -9.61 6.88 8.48
CA ALA A 68 -10.31 7.46 7.36
C ALA A 68 -11.77 7.78 7.71
N TYR A 69 -12.46 6.88 8.41
CA TYR A 69 -13.82 7.11 8.85
C TYR A 69 -13.90 8.24 9.89
N GLN A 70 -13.01 8.25 10.87
CA GLN A 70 -12.95 9.28 11.92
C GLN A 70 -12.69 10.68 11.36
N HIS A 71 -11.81 10.79 10.37
CA HIS A 71 -11.39 12.06 9.76
C HIS A 71 -12.05 12.33 8.40
N LEU A 72 -13.08 11.56 8.04
CA LEU A 72 -13.74 11.71 6.74
C LEU A 72 -14.34 13.12 6.56
N ALA A 73 -14.85 13.72 7.62
CA ALA A 73 -15.39 15.08 7.59
C ALA A 73 -14.33 16.12 7.20
N GLU A 74 -13.07 15.90 7.57
CA GLU A 74 -11.94 16.79 7.31
C GLU A 74 -11.37 16.65 5.89
N PHE A 75 -11.74 15.60 5.16
CA PHE A 75 -11.29 15.39 3.79
C PHE A 75 -11.79 16.52 2.87
N ARG A 76 -10.88 17.38 2.39
CA ARG A 76 -11.18 18.64 1.68
C ARG A 76 -11.23 18.52 0.16
N ARG A 77 -11.01 17.34 -0.42
CA ARG A 77 -10.90 17.10 -1.86
C ARG A 77 -9.71 17.82 -2.54
N ASP A 78 -8.70 18.20 -1.77
CA ASP A 78 -7.47 18.80 -2.29
C ASP A 78 -6.63 17.77 -3.06
N SER A 79 -6.88 16.48 -2.80
CA SER A 79 -6.33 15.32 -3.51
C SER A 79 -7.41 14.28 -3.80
N GLN A 80 -7.09 13.27 -4.61
CA GLN A 80 -7.98 12.13 -4.80
C GLN A 80 -8.16 11.36 -3.49
N PHE A 81 -9.37 10.82 -3.27
CA PHE A 81 -9.65 10.03 -2.07
C PHE A 81 -8.74 8.81 -1.93
N SER A 82 -8.43 8.15 -3.05
CA SER A 82 -7.43 7.06 -3.11
C SER A 82 -6.05 7.49 -2.61
N THR A 83 -5.55 8.64 -3.06
CA THR A 83 -4.26 9.21 -2.65
C THR A 83 -4.23 9.48 -1.14
N TRP A 84 -5.30 10.04 -0.61
CA TRP A 84 -5.45 10.31 0.82
C TRP A 84 -5.45 9.00 1.65
N LEU A 85 -6.19 7.96 1.23
CA LEU A 85 -6.16 6.64 1.87
C LEU A 85 -4.77 6.00 1.84
N ILE A 86 -4.10 6.06 0.71
CA ILE A 86 -2.75 5.50 0.53
C ILE A 86 -1.76 6.19 1.49
N ARG A 87 -1.84 7.50 1.64
CA ARG A 87 -1.01 8.26 2.59
C ARG A 87 -1.22 7.78 4.04
N ILE A 88 -2.47 7.59 4.46
CA ILE A 88 -2.77 7.03 5.78
C ILE A 88 -2.17 5.62 5.91
N THR A 89 -2.35 4.77 4.90
CA THR A 89 -1.85 3.39 4.91
C THR A 89 -0.34 3.33 5.05
N LEU A 90 0.40 4.15 4.29
CA LEU A 90 1.86 4.22 4.38
C LEU A 90 2.30 4.64 5.79
N ASN A 91 1.67 5.67 6.34
CA ASN A 91 1.99 6.15 7.68
C ASN A 91 1.74 5.06 8.73
N GLN A 92 0.61 4.33 8.67
CA GLN A 92 0.34 3.23 9.59
C GLN A 92 1.34 2.08 9.43
N SER A 93 1.67 1.71 8.20
CA SER A 93 2.64 0.65 7.91
C SER A 93 4.03 0.99 8.42
N LEU A 94 4.51 2.21 8.19
CA LEU A 94 5.81 2.68 8.70
C LEU A 94 5.84 2.77 10.25
N MET A 95 4.73 3.16 10.88
CA MET A 95 4.63 3.16 12.34
C MET A 95 4.75 1.74 12.92
N LYS A 96 4.07 0.76 12.31
CA LYS A 96 4.16 -0.65 12.71
C LYS A 96 5.58 -1.19 12.55
N LEU A 97 6.22 -0.90 11.42
CA LEU A 97 7.60 -1.30 11.18
C LEU A 97 8.57 -0.70 12.22
N ARG A 98 8.43 0.57 12.57
CA ARG A 98 9.24 1.22 13.62
C ARG A 98 8.99 0.59 14.99
N LYS A 99 7.73 0.27 15.33
CA LYS A 99 7.38 -0.40 16.59
C LYS A 99 8.01 -1.78 16.67
N GLN A 100 7.94 -2.56 15.60
CA GLN A 100 8.52 -3.90 15.52
C GLN A 100 10.04 -3.88 15.71
N ARG A 101 10.75 -2.91 15.09
CA ARG A 101 12.20 -2.73 15.27
C ARG A 101 12.53 -2.43 16.72
N ARG A 102 11.85 -1.48 17.36
CA ARG A 102 12.05 -1.16 18.79
C ARG A 102 11.83 -2.36 19.71
N THR A 103 10.80 -3.17 19.45
CA THR A 103 10.53 -4.36 20.27
C THR A 103 11.65 -5.39 20.14
N ARG A 104 12.22 -5.54 18.95
CA ARG A 104 13.38 -6.44 18.74
C ARG A 104 14.63 -5.92 19.43
N GLU A 105 14.93 -4.63 19.32
CA GLU A 105 16.07 -3.99 20.00
C GLU A 105 16.01 -4.19 21.52
N VAL A 106 14.85 -4.01 22.13
CA VAL A 106 14.64 -4.22 23.56
C VAL A 106 14.74 -5.70 23.94
N SER A 107 14.31 -6.61 23.08
CA SER A 107 14.34 -8.07 23.34
C SER A 107 15.74 -8.69 23.22
N LEU A 108 16.62 -8.08 22.44
CA LEU A 108 17.96 -8.61 22.18
C LEU A 108 19.05 -8.05 23.09
N GLY A 109 18.76 -7.00 23.87
CA GLY A 109 19.66 -6.50 24.94
C GLY A 109 21.05 -6.10 24.49
N GLU A 110 21.33 -5.96 23.20
CA GLU A 110 22.61 -5.57 22.64
C GLU A 110 22.46 -4.60 21.48
N ASP A 111 23.23 -3.55 21.61
CA ASP A 111 23.50 -2.51 20.63
C ASP A 111 24.13 -3.15 19.38
N VAL A 112 23.35 -3.36 18.34
CA VAL A 112 23.89 -3.69 17.01
C VAL A 112 23.20 -2.78 15.98
N GLY A 113 23.89 -1.69 15.71
CA GLY A 113 23.68 -0.94 14.48
C GLY A 113 23.96 -1.82 13.28
N THR A 114 23.27 -1.50 12.20
CA THR A 114 23.35 -1.98 10.83
C THR A 114 22.32 -3.04 10.39
N ASP A 115 21.46 -2.53 9.56
CA ASP A 115 20.70 -3.11 8.47
C ASP A 115 21.19 -4.48 7.96
N GLU A 116 20.62 -5.55 8.48
CA GLU A 116 20.47 -6.81 7.75
C GLU A 116 19.45 -7.70 8.47
N ASP A 117 18.17 -7.45 8.25
CA ASP A 117 17.11 -8.35 8.70
C ASP A 117 16.51 -9.07 7.49
N VAL A 118 17.03 -10.26 7.27
CA VAL A 118 16.42 -11.26 6.38
C VAL A 118 15.19 -11.83 7.08
N LEU A 119 14.01 -11.40 6.68
CA LEU A 119 12.75 -11.98 7.12
C LEU A 119 12.39 -13.22 6.30
N PRO A 120 11.70 -14.23 6.90
CA PRO A 120 11.35 -15.47 6.21
C PRO A 120 10.43 -15.18 5.00
N ARG A 121 10.77 -15.80 3.88
CA ARG A 121 10.04 -15.72 2.61
C ARG A 121 8.71 -16.46 2.71
N GLU A 122 7.59 -15.77 2.56
CA GLU A 122 6.39 -16.36 1.97
C GLU A 122 6.32 -15.94 0.50
N VAL A 123 6.53 -16.89 -0.38
CA VAL A 123 6.47 -16.72 -1.84
C VAL A 123 5.00 -16.70 -2.25
N ILE A 124 4.58 -15.62 -2.87
CA ILE A 124 3.25 -15.55 -3.51
C ILE A 124 3.35 -16.33 -4.83
N ASP A 125 2.60 -17.44 -4.91
CA ASP A 125 2.54 -18.31 -6.07
C ASP A 125 1.67 -17.69 -7.18
N TRP A 126 2.30 -17.44 -8.33
CA TRP A 126 1.66 -17.07 -9.59
C TRP A 126 2.16 -18.05 -10.64
N ALA A 127 1.39 -19.10 -10.94
CA ALA A 127 1.79 -20.11 -11.91
C ALA A 127 1.56 -19.68 -13.36
N PRO A 128 2.55 -19.80 -14.22
CA PRO A 128 2.44 -20.33 -15.57
C PRO A 128 3.63 -21.21 -16.02
N ASN A 129 3.43 -21.96 -17.06
CA ASN A 129 4.18 -23.03 -17.73
C ASN A 129 5.72 -23.17 -17.62
N ALA A 130 6.20 -24.44 -17.59
CA ALA A 130 7.46 -24.87 -17.02
C ALA A 130 8.77 -24.64 -17.80
N GLU A 131 8.78 -24.37 -19.09
CA GLU A 131 10.02 -24.27 -19.89
C GLU A 131 10.47 -22.84 -20.25
N GLU A 132 9.57 -21.89 -20.38
CA GLU A 132 9.92 -20.45 -20.41
C GLU A 132 10.23 -19.89 -19.01
N LEU A 133 9.93 -20.65 -17.99
CA LEU A 133 9.95 -20.29 -16.57
C LEU A 133 11.35 -20.14 -15.96
N TYR A 134 12.36 -20.81 -16.47
CA TYR A 134 13.68 -20.75 -15.83
C TYR A 134 14.33 -19.36 -15.95
N SER A 135 14.25 -18.75 -17.13
CA SER A 135 14.82 -17.40 -17.35
C SER A 135 13.95 -16.30 -16.70
N VAL A 136 12.63 -16.42 -16.79
CA VAL A 136 11.69 -15.44 -16.21
C VAL A 136 11.64 -15.54 -14.69
N SER A 137 11.72 -16.77 -14.13
CA SER A 137 11.74 -16.98 -12.68
C SER A 137 13.02 -16.48 -12.03
N GLU A 138 14.15 -16.66 -12.71
CA GLU A 138 15.45 -16.18 -12.22
C GLU A 138 15.49 -14.64 -12.25
N LEU A 139 15.08 -14.01 -13.35
CA LEU A 139 14.97 -12.55 -13.46
C LEU A 139 13.99 -11.99 -12.40
N ARG A 140 12.85 -12.64 -12.22
CA ARG A 140 11.88 -12.29 -11.20
C ARG A 140 12.48 -12.35 -9.79
N ASN A 141 13.21 -13.41 -9.47
CA ASN A 141 13.86 -13.57 -8.17
C ASN A 141 14.92 -12.47 -7.92
N ILE A 142 15.71 -12.14 -8.94
CA ILE A 142 16.69 -11.06 -8.88
C ILE A 142 15.98 -9.72 -8.65
N LEU A 143 14.89 -9.43 -9.37
CA LEU A 143 14.12 -8.19 -9.21
C LEU A 143 13.50 -8.10 -7.81
N ILE A 144 12.86 -9.17 -7.34
CA ILE A 144 12.27 -9.22 -5.99
C ILE A 144 13.34 -8.94 -4.94
N LYS A 145 14.50 -9.62 -5.03
CA LYS A 145 15.60 -9.42 -4.08
C LYS A 145 16.07 -7.97 -4.06
N ASN A 146 16.29 -7.36 -5.22
CA ASN A 146 16.73 -5.96 -5.30
C ASN A 146 15.67 -4.98 -4.77
N ILE A 147 14.38 -5.27 -5.00
CA ILE A 147 13.28 -4.46 -4.45
C ILE A 147 13.21 -4.61 -2.92
N GLU A 148 13.45 -5.81 -2.39
CA GLU A 148 13.48 -6.07 -0.94
C GLU A 148 14.65 -5.36 -0.24
N GLU A 149 15.74 -5.10 -0.91
CA GLU A 149 16.89 -4.33 -0.40
C GLU A 149 16.63 -2.82 -0.37
N LEU A 150 15.60 -2.33 -1.07
CA LEU A 150 15.24 -0.92 -1.00
C LEU A 150 14.74 -0.51 0.40
N ARG A 151 15.05 0.71 0.80
CA ARG A 151 14.44 1.30 2.00
C ARG A 151 12.91 1.24 1.89
N PRO A 152 12.17 1.00 2.99
CA PRO A 152 10.71 0.78 2.97
C PRO A 152 9.94 1.86 2.20
N ILE A 153 10.33 3.13 2.33
CA ILE A 153 9.67 4.23 1.62
C ILE A 153 9.91 4.18 0.10
N LEU A 154 11.12 3.84 -0.35
CA LEU A 154 11.43 3.73 -1.78
C LEU A 154 10.70 2.54 -2.41
N ARG A 155 10.59 1.44 -1.69
CA ARG A 155 9.82 0.27 -2.11
C ARG A 155 8.33 0.60 -2.23
N ALA A 156 7.79 1.34 -1.26
CA ALA A 156 6.41 1.81 -1.33
C ALA A 156 6.18 2.69 -2.56
N VAL A 157 7.08 3.62 -2.87
CA VAL A 157 7.01 4.47 -4.08
C VAL A 157 7.04 3.62 -5.35
N PHE A 158 7.90 2.61 -5.42
CA PHE A 158 7.95 1.68 -6.55
C PHE A 158 6.61 0.95 -6.75
N VAL A 159 6.04 0.38 -5.67
CA VAL A 159 4.73 -0.29 -5.72
C VAL A 159 3.63 0.67 -6.17
N LEU A 160 3.65 1.92 -5.70
CA LEU A 160 2.66 2.93 -6.08
C LEU A 160 2.72 3.28 -7.57
N GLN A 161 3.92 3.43 -8.12
CA GLN A 161 4.11 3.81 -9.53
C GLN A 161 3.90 2.62 -10.47
N ASP A 162 4.59 1.50 -10.24
CA ASP A 162 4.67 0.40 -11.20
C ASP A 162 3.51 -0.59 -11.08
N LEU A 163 2.96 -0.81 -9.87
CA LEU A 163 1.86 -1.76 -9.66
C LEU A 163 0.49 -1.08 -9.55
N GLU A 164 0.41 0.10 -8.99
CA GLU A 164 -0.85 0.81 -8.79
C GLU A 164 -1.07 1.94 -9.80
N GLY A 165 -0.08 2.21 -10.66
CA GLY A 165 -0.20 3.16 -11.77
C GLY A 165 -0.33 4.63 -11.35
N LEU A 166 0.12 5.00 -10.14
CA LEU A 166 0.12 6.40 -9.72
C LEU A 166 1.17 7.18 -10.52
N SER A 167 0.85 8.44 -10.83
CA SER A 167 1.85 9.34 -11.42
C SER A 167 2.96 9.66 -10.42
N THR A 168 4.11 10.09 -10.92
CA THR A 168 5.25 10.51 -10.08
C THR A 168 4.86 11.60 -9.09
N ASP A 169 4.02 12.55 -9.52
CA ASP A 169 3.52 13.64 -8.66
C ASP A 169 2.64 13.12 -7.53
N GLN A 170 1.72 12.19 -7.84
CA GLN A 170 0.87 11.54 -6.85
C GLN A 170 1.68 10.68 -5.86
N ALA A 171 2.68 9.96 -6.34
CA ALA A 171 3.56 9.18 -5.49
C ALA A 171 4.41 10.06 -4.57
N ALA A 172 4.88 11.22 -5.05
CA ALA A 172 5.61 12.22 -4.26
C ALA A 172 4.70 12.84 -3.18
N GLU A 173 3.47 13.20 -3.52
CA GLU A 173 2.48 13.74 -2.57
C GLU A 173 2.20 12.76 -1.41
N VAL A 174 2.13 11.49 -1.70
CA VAL A 174 1.88 10.44 -0.69
C VAL A 174 3.09 10.23 0.23
N SER A 175 4.31 10.46 -0.27
CA SER A 175 5.57 10.18 0.43
C SER A 175 6.06 11.32 1.33
N THR A 176 5.42 12.49 1.26
CA THR A 176 5.74 13.69 2.07
C THR A 176 4.91 13.74 3.32
#